data_1c17f6d6a9d77e416685e43563e9b2f7
#
_entry.id   1c17f6d6a9d77e416685e43563e9b2f7
#
_cell.length_a   1.000
_cell.length_b   1.000
_cell.length_c   1.000
_cell.angle_alpha   90.00
_cell.angle_beta   90.00
_cell.angle_gamma   90.00
#
_symmetry.space_group_name_H-M   'P 1'
#
loop_
_entity.id
_entity.type
_entity.pdbx_description
1 polymer ?
#
loop_
_entity_poly.entity_id
_entity_poly.type
_entity_poly.pdbx_seq_one_letter_code
_entity_poly.pdbx_strand_id
1 'polypeptide(L)'
;MKKQILMILLVLMALIMVLALTACQKPVEIHTQNPDGTLTVAGVLIEQVVTTVARVLEALVLAYGAWALEKFGKNKKLQNLNLANQELCKIVKQTVRELNQTIVAELKEKSPDGKLTDIQIADLNARLLTLVKAKTDEVTIALLTAAGADLDALITGQCEAYLDKLKEQQTDHP
;
A
#
# COMPACT_ATOMS: atom_id res chain seq x y z
N MET A 1 -17.59 12.03 20.05
CA MET A 1 -16.89 13.21 20.59
C MET A 1 -16.15 12.95 21.88
N LYS A 2 -16.75 12.43 22.98
CA LYS A 2 -16.08 12.20 24.26
C LYS A 2 -14.81 11.33 24.18
N LYS A 3 -14.79 10.26 23.38
CA LYS A 3 -13.62 9.39 23.20
C LYS A 3 -12.45 10.05 22.44
N GLN A 4 -12.75 10.97 21.52
CA GLN A 4 -11.71 11.72 20.80
C GLN A 4 -11.03 12.76 21.71
N ILE A 5 -11.81 13.43 22.56
CA ILE A 5 -11.28 14.38 23.54
C ILE A 5 -10.39 13.65 24.54
N LEU A 6 -10.80 12.46 25.01
CA LEU A 6 -9.99 11.64 25.93
C LEU A 6 -8.65 11.22 25.32
N MET A 7 -8.63 10.85 24.03
CA MET A 7 -7.41 10.48 23.30
C MET A 7 -6.46 11.67 23.13
N ILE A 8 -6.99 12.85 22.80
CA ILE A 8 -6.19 14.07 22.68
C ILE A 8 -5.58 14.42 24.05
N LEU A 9 -6.35 14.27 25.12
CA LEU A 9 -5.90 14.55 26.48
C LEU A 9 -4.80 13.57 26.93
N LEU A 10 -4.90 12.29 26.57
CA LEU A 10 -3.88 11.27 26.84
C LEU A 10 -2.58 11.55 26.07
N VAL A 11 -2.66 11.95 24.80
CA VAL A 11 -1.50 12.32 23.98
C VAL A 11 -0.82 13.57 24.56
N LEU A 12 -1.61 14.56 25.01
CA LEU A 12 -1.09 15.79 25.62
C LEU A 12 -0.39 15.49 26.94
N MET A 13 -0.94 14.60 27.78
CA MET A 13 -0.33 14.14 29.03
C MET A 13 0.98 13.37 28.78
N ALA A 14 1.02 12.52 27.76
CA ALA A 14 2.25 11.81 27.37
C ALA A 14 3.33 12.79 26.90
N LEU A 15 2.96 13.82 26.14
CA LEU A 15 3.89 14.88 25.69
C LEU A 15 4.45 15.68 26.86
N ILE A 16 3.61 16.05 27.83
CA ILE A 16 4.03 16.76 29.05
C ILE A 16 4.97 15.88 29.91
N MET A 17 4.69 14.57 30.02
CA MET A 17 5.56 13.64 30.73
C MET A 17 6.95 13.53 30.08
N VAL A 18 7.02 13.46 28.74
CA VAL A 18 8.30 13.43 28.02
C VAL A 18 9.08 14.73 28.22
N LEU A 19 8.41 15.89 28.16
CA LEU A 19 9.03 17.18 28.41
C LEU A 19 9.51 17.31 29.86
N ALA A 20 8.78 16.77 30.84
CA ALA A 20 9.19 16.78 32.24
C ALA A 20 10.41 15.87 32.51
N LEU A 21 10.50 14.72 31.81
CA LEU A 21 11.65 13.81 31.92
C LEU A 21 12.93 14.42 31.30
N THR A 22 12.79 15.19 30.21
CA THR A 22 13.94 15.90 29.62
C THR A 22 14.39 17.11 30.48
N ALA A 23 13.48 17.74 31.20
CA ALA A 23 13.81 18.84 32.09
C ALA A 23 14.51 18.39 33.38
N CYS A 24 14.38 17.11 33.79
CA CYS A 24 15.03 16.53 34.97
C CYS A 24 16.45 16.00 34.73
N GLN A 25 16.94 16.01 33.47
CA GLN A 25 18.35 15.72 33.24
C GLN A 25 19.19 16.91 33.65
N LYS A 26 19.88 16.77 34.81
CA LYS A 26 20.86 17.75 35.31
C LYS A 26 21.85 18.01 34.15
N PRO A 27 22.22 19.31 33.93
CA PRO A 27 23.28 19.61 32.98
C PRO A 27 24.54 18.88 33.44
N VAL A 28 25.07 17.98 32.60
CA VAL A 28 26.38 17.40 32.83
C VAL A 28 27.37 18.54 32.63
N GLU A 29 27.97 19.01 33.72
CA GLU A 29 29.12 19.92 33.66
C GLU A 29 30.27 19.16 33.01
N ILE A 30 30.44 19.38 31.71
CA ILE A 30 31.61 18.91 30.99
C ILE A 30 32.71 19.93 31.24
N HIS A 31 33.62 19.61 32.17
CA HIS A 31 34.91 20.29 32.27
C HIS A 31 35.69 20.06 30.97
N THR A 32 35.58 21.00 30.05
CA THR A 32 36.39 21.03 28.82
C THR A 32 37.73 21.68 29.15
N GLN A 33 38.74 20.86 29.37
CA GLN A 33 40.13 21.24 29.24
C GLN A 33 40.64 20.63 27.93
N ASN A 34 40.55 21.37 26.80
CA ASN A 34 41.45 21.21 25.66
C ASN A 34 41.39 22.41 24.71
N PRO A 35 42.52 22.98 24.33
CA PRO A 35 42.56 24.24 23.58
C PRO A 35 42.41 24.13 22.06
N ASP A 36 42.11 22.98 21.45
CA ASP A 36 42.07 22.82 19.99
C ASP A 36 41.01 21.81 19.52
N GLY A 37 39.77 22.06 19.84
CA GLY A 37 38.69 21.24 19.30
C GLY A 37 37.34 21.84 19.59
N THR A 38 36.84 22.68 18.70
CA THR A 38 35.51 23.27 18.75
C THR A 38 34.42 22.25 18.48
N LEU A 39 34.17 21.35 19.43
CA LEU A 39 32.85 20.74 19.61
C LEU A 39 32.12 21.61 20.60
N THR A 40 31.45 22.62 20.12
CA THR A 40 30.62 23.50 20.93
C THR A 40 29.54 22.67 21.62
N VAL A 41 29.34 22.89 22.90
CA VAL A 41 28.26 22.31 23.75
C VAL A 41 26.89 22.41 23.02
N ALA A 42 26.71 23.41 22.16
CA ALA A 42 25.57 23.57 21.27
C ALA A 42 25.41 22.41 20.26
N GLY A 43 26.49 21.85 19.72
CA GLY A 43 26.40 20.73 18.76
C GLY A 43 25.88 19.44 19.39
N VAL A 44 26.36 19.10 20.60
CA VAL A 44 25.91 17.90 21.33
C VAL A 44 24.46 18.04 21.78
N LEU A 45 24.04 19.22 22.20
CA LEU A 45 22.64 19.49 22.58
C LEU A 45 21.70 19.39 21.37
N ILE A 46 22.11 19.90 20.20
CA ILE A 46 21.30 19.82 18.99
C ILE A 46 21.15 18.36 18.55
N GLU A 47 22.22 17.58 18.57
CA GLU A 47 22.19 16.15 18.20
C GLU A 47 21.28 15.33 19.13
N GLN A 48 21.34 15.60 20.43
CA GLN A 48 20.51 14.93 21.42
C GLN A 48 19.03 15.31 21.30
N VAL A 49 18.72 16.57 21.00
CA VAL A 49 17.36 17.05 20.75
C VAL A 49 16.82 16.42 19.45
N VAL A 50 17.58 16.41 18.37
CA VAL A 50 17.17 15.80 17.08
C VAL A 50 16.90 14.30 17.27
N THR A 51 17.76 13.57 17.97
CA THR A 51 17.57 12.14 18.23
C THR A 51 16.33 11.88 19.09
N THR A 52 16.09 12.70 20.08
CA THR A 52 14.90 12.57 20.95
C THR A 52 13.62 12.86 20.18
N VAL A 53 13.60 13.92 19.35
CA VAL A 53 12.47 14.26 18.49
C VAL A 53 12.20 13.16 17.47
N ALA A 54 13.23 12.58 16.86
CA ALA A 54 13.09 11.48 15.91
C ALA A 54 12.43 10.24 16.59
N ARG A 55 12.87 9.85 17.78
CA ARG A 55 12.27 8.74 18.54
C ARG A 55 10.81 8.99 18.93
N VAL A 56 10.47 10.23 19.30
CA VAL A 56 9.09 10.60 19.63
C VAL A 56 8.21 10.53 18.37
N LEU A 57 8.69 10.99 17.22
CA LEU A 57 7.99 10.89 15.95
C LEU A 57 7.80 9.41 15.53
N GLU A 58 8.82 8.58 15.68
CA GLU A 58 8.71 7.13 15.42
C GLU A 58 7.64 6.47 16.30
N ALA A 59 7.64 6.76 17.60
CA ALA A 59 6.63 6.24 18.52
C ALA A 59 5.22 6.72 18.18
N LEU A 60 5.05 7.97 17.76
CA LEU A 60 3.78 8.51 17.29
C LEU A 60 3.29 7.84 16.01
N VAL A 61 4.17 7.63 15.04
CA VAL A 61 3.84 6.94 13.78
C VAL A 61 3.40 5.50 14.06
N LEU A 62 4.10 4.77 14.94
CA LEU A 62 3.74 3.41 15.34
C LEU A 62 2.41 3.36 16.07
N ALA A 63 2.19 4.27 17.03
CA ALA A 63 0.94 4.33 17.80
C ALA A 63 -0.26 4.70 16.91
N TYR A 64 -0.08 5.66 16.02
CA TYR A 64 -1.13 6.07 15.07
C TYR A 64 -1.40 4.98 14.03
N GLY A 65 -0.34 4.32 13.54
CA GLY A 65 -0.46 3.18 12.62
C GLY A 65 -1.22 2.00 13.25
N ALA A 66 -0.89 1.62 14.48
CA ALA A 66 -1.59 0.57 15.21
C ALA A 66 -3.07 0.91 15.46
N TRP A 67 -3.36 2.15 15.87
CA TRP A 67 -4.73 2.62 16.05
C TRP A 67 -5.52 2.65 14.74
N ALA A 68 -4.90 3.10 13.65
CA ALA A 68 -5.52 3.10 12.33
C ALA A 68 -5.84 1.66 11.87
N LEU A 69 -4.88 0.74 12.00
CA LEU A 69 -5.08 -0.68 11.67
C LEU A 69 -6.20 -1.31 12.49
N GLU A 70 -6.29 -1.03 13.80
CA GLU A 70 -7.37 -1.53 14.64
C GLU A 70 -8.73 -0.95 14.24
N LYS A 71 -8.80 0.33 13.93
CA LYS A 71 -10.02 1.01 13.53
C LYS A 71 -10.50 0.58 12.14
N PHE A 72 -9.58 0.45 11.17
CA PHE A 72 -9.90 0.05 9.80
C PHE A 72 -10.04 -1.46 9.66
N GLY A 73 -9.27 -2.26 10.39
CA GLY A 73 -9.36 -3.73 10.36
C GLY A 73 -10.70 -4.28 10.89
N LYS A 74 -11.38 -3.53 11.78
CA LYS A 74 -12.71 -3.90 12.30
C LYS A 74 -13.87 -3.41 11.42
N ASN A 75 -13.60 -2.67 10.35
CA ASN A 75 -14.63 -2.16 9.48
C ASN A 75 -15.08 -3.24 8.48
N LYS A 76 -16.23 -3.89 8.75
CA LYS A 76 -16.82 -4.91 7.89
C LYS A 76 -16.95 -4.46 6.43
N LYS A 77 -17.20 -3.17 6.20
CA LYS A 77 -17.30 -2.61 4.84
C LYS A 77 -15.98 -2.72 4.08
N LEU A 78 -14.84 -2.45 4.74
CA LEU A 78 -13.50 -2.57 4.13
C LEU A 78 -13.13 -4.04 3.92
N GLN A 79 -13.50 -4.94 4.84
CA GLN A 79 -13.28 -6.38 4.67
C GLN A 79 -14.05 -6.91 3.46
N ASN A 80 -15.33 -6.55 3.33
CA ASN A 80 -16.14 -6.95 2.19
C ASN A 80 -15.60 -6.40 0.86
N LEU A 81 -15.12 -5.15 0.84
CA LEU A 81 -14.51 -4.56 -0.34
C LEU A 81 -13.20 -5.28 -0.72
N ASN A 82 -12.39 -5.65 0.27
CA ASN A 82 -11.16 -6.40 0.02
C ASN A 82 -11.46 -7.81 -0.54
N LEU A 83 -12.48 -8.49 0.00
CA LEU A 83 -12.93 -9.78 -0.52
C LEU A 83 -13.47 -9.65 -1.95
N ALA A 84 -14.27 -8.63 -2.24
CA ALA A 84 -14.77 -8.35 -3.58
C ALA A 84 -13.62 -8.11 -4.59
N ASN A 85 -12.61 -7.34 -4.20
CA ASN A 85 -11.44 -7.11 -5.03
C ASN A 85 -10.59 -8.38 -5.25
N GLN A 86 -10.44 -9.22 -4.24
CA GLN A 86 -9.75 -10.51 -4.36
C GLN A 86 -10.49 -11.46 -5.30
N GLU A 87 -11.82 -11.53 -5.21
CA GLU A 87 -12.64 -12.36 -6.10
C GLU A 87 -12.54 -11.88 -7.54
N LEU A 88 -12.65 -10.56 -7.78
CA LEU A 88 -12.43 -9.98 -9.10
C LEU A 88 -11.04 -10.35 -9.66
N CYS A 89 -9.99 -10.20 -8.85
CA CYS A 89 -8.62 -10.55 -9.25
C CYS A 89 -8.48 -12.03 -9.65
N LYS A 90 -9.17 -12.94 -8.95
CA LYS A 90 -9.20 -14.36 -9.27
C LYS A 90 -9.89 -14.62 -10.61
N ILE A 91 -11.04 -13.99 -10.85
CA ILE A 91 -11.80 -14.11 -12.09
C ILE A 91 -10.98 -13.55 -13.27
N VAL A 92 -10.33 -12.39 -13.11
CA VAL A 92 -9.44 -11.83 -14.15
C VAL A 92 -8.33 -12.80 -14.49
N LYS A 93 -7.60 -13.34 -13.51
CA LYS A 93 -6.51 -14.31 -13.75
C LYS A 93 -6.99 -15.57 -14.49
N GLN A 94 -8.14 -16.10 -14.09
CA GLN A 94 -8.73 -17.25 -14.74
C GLN A 94 -9.11 -16.95 -16.20
N THR A 95 -9.77 -15.81 -16.43
CA THR A 95 -10.19 -15.40 -17.78
C THR A 95 -9.02 -15.12 -18.70
N VAL A 96 -7.94 -14.48 -18.19
CA VAL A 96 -6.70 -14.29 -18.97
C VAL A 96 -6.09 -15.63 -19.38
N ARG A 97 -6.04 -16.62 -18.44
CA ARG A 97 -5.53 -17.96 -18.77
C ARG A 97 -6.37 -18.65 -19.85
N GLU A 98 -7.69 -18.60 -19.74
CA GLU A 98 -8.60 -19.16 -20.72
C GLU A 98 -8.41 -18.52 -22.10
N LEU A 99 -8.37 -17.19 -22.18
CA LEU A 99 -8.12 -16.46 -23.41
C LEU A 99 -6.75 -16.80 -24.02
N ASN A 100 -5.72 -16.91 -23.19
CA ASN A 100 -4.38 -17.25 -23.66
C ASN A 100 -4.32 -18.67 -24.24
N GLN A 101 -4.98 -19.63 -23.61
CA GLN A 101 -4.99 -21.02 -24.06
C GLN A 101 -5.84 -21.25 -25.30
N THR A 102 -6.93 -20.49 -25.48
CA THR A 102 -7.90 -20.74 -26.57
C THR A 102 -7.67 -19.82 -27.75
N ILE A 103 -7.64 -18.51 -27.54
CA ILE A 103 -7.65 -17.52 -28.63
C ILE A 103 -6.25 -17.04 -28.97
N VAL A 104 -5.45 -16.68 -27.94
CA VAL A 104 -4.12 -16.12 -28.19
C VAL A 104 -3.18 -17.12 -28.84
N ALA A 105 -3.24 -18.40 -28.45
CA ALA A 105 -2.46 -19.47 -29.05
C ALA A 105 -2.80 -19.61 -30.55
N GLU A 106 -4.10 -19.67 -30.90
CA GLU A 106 -4.57 -19.78 -32.28
C GLU A 106 -4.18 -18.54 -33.13
N LEU A 107 -4.33 -17.33 -32.58
CA LEU A 107 -3.97 -16.10 -33.30
C LEU A 107 -2.46 -16.02 -33.58
N LYS A 108 -1.63 -16.43 -32.60
CA LYS A 108 -0.18 -16.47 -32.78
C LYS A 108 0.27 -17.49 -33.80
N GLU A 109 -0.38 -18.67 -33.86
CA GLU A 109 -0.08 -19.70 -34.84
C GLU A 109 -0.39 -19.23 -36.26
N LYS A 110 -1.45 -18.44 -36.41
CA LYS A 110 -1.86 -17.86 -37.72
C LYS A 110 -1.06 -16.62 -38.12
N SER A 111 -0.29 -16.04 -37.20
CA SER A 111 0.51 -14.84 -37.46
C SER A 111 1.89 -15.21 -37.99
N PRO A 112 2.36 -14.58 -39.09
CA PRO A 112 3.65 -14.91 -39.72
C PRO A 112 4.86 -14.68 -38.77
N ASP A 113 4.75 -13.75 -37.87
CA ASP A 113 5.79 -13.39 -36.90
C ASP A 113 5.51 -13.90 -35.48
N GLY A 114 4.42 -14.66 -35.28
CA GLY A 114 4.00 -15.16 -33.97
C GLY A 114 3.54 -14.07 -33.00
N LYS A 115 3.30 -12.85 -33.48
CA LYS A 115 2.86 -11.71 -32.67
C LYS A 115 1.40 -11.34 -32.94
N LEU A 116 0.77 -10.73 -31.94
CA LEU A 116 -0.57 -10.17 -32.09
C LEU A 116 -0.47 -8.75 -32.67
N THR A 117 -1.41 -8.42 -33.57
CA THR A 117 -1.57 -7.05 -34.05
C THR A 117 -2.31 -6.18 -33.01
N ASP A 118 -2.18 -4.84 -33.11
CA ASP A 118 -2.86 -3.92 -32.23
C ASP A 118 -4.39 -4.09 -32.23
N ILE A 119 -4.96 -4.41 -33.42
CA ILE A 119 -6.40 -4.69 -33.56
C ILE A 119 -6.80 -5.95 -32.79
N GLN A 120 -5.99 -7.01 -32.86
CA GLN A 120 -6.23 -8.25 -32.10
C GLN A 120 -6.10 -8.04 -30.61
N ILE A 121 -5.14 -7.22 -30.18
CA ILE A 121 -4.96 -6.86 -28.78
C ILE A 121 -6.19 -6.08 -28.26
N ALA A 122 -6.68 -5.11 -29.04
CA ALA A 122 -7.88 -4.36 -28.69
C ALA A 122 -9.14 -5.25 -28.59
N ASP A 123 -9.33 -6.19 -29.53
CA ASP A 123 -10.44 -7.15 -29.49
C ASP A 123 -10.33 -8.09 -28.26
N LEU A 124 -9.14 -8.58 -27.95
CA LEU A 124 -8.90 -9.42 -26.78
C LEU A 124 -9.21 -8.67 -25.47
N ASN A 125 -8.84 -7.40 -25.37
CA ASN A 125 -9.15 -6.57 -24.21
C ASN A 125 -10.66 -6.36 -24.07
N ALA A 126 -11.38 -6.08 -25.14
CA ALA A 126 -12.83 -5.95 -25.12
C ALA A 126 -13.53 -7.26 -24.70
N ARG A 127 -13.05 -8.40 -25.20
CA ARG A 127 -13.55 -9.73 -24.80
C ARG A 127 -13.24 -10.02 -23.33
N LEU A 128 -12.03 -9.70 -22.85
CA LEU A 128 -11.66 -9.84 -21.45
C LEU A 128 -12.63 -9.09 -20.54
N LEU A 129 -12.87 -7.81 -20.79
CA LEU A 129 -13.79 -6.97 -20.03
C LEU A 129 -15.20 -7.59 -19.99
N THR A 130 -15.71 -8.02 -21.15
CA THR A 130 -17.05 -8.63 -21.26
C THR A 130 -17.13 -9.93 -20.46
N LEU A 131 -16.15 -10.82 -20.59
CA LEU A 131 -16.14 -12.11 -19.90
C LEU A 131 -15.95 -11.96 -18.40
N VAL A 132 -15.07 -11.07 -17.94
CA VAL A 132 -14.87 -10.83 -16.51
C VAL A 132 -16.15 -10.27 -15.90
N LYS A 133 -16.80 -9.28 -16.53
CA LYS A 133 -18.08 -8.74 -16.05
C LYS A 133 -19.18 -9.82 -16.00
N ALA A 134 -19.26 -10.67 -16.99
CA ALA A 134 -20.25 -11.76 -17.04
C ALA A 134 -20.00 -12.85 -15.99
N LYS A 135 -18.76 -13.09 -15.58
CA LYS A 135 -18.37 -14.07 -14.56
C LYS A 135 -18.40 -13.52 -13.15
N THR A 136 -18.36 -12.19 -12.98
CA THR A 136 -18.38 -11.56 -11.68
C THR A 136 -19.82 -11.45 -11.19
N ASP A 137 -20.07 -11.86 -9.94
CA ASP A 137 -21.40 -11.77 -9.36
C ASP A 137 -21.83 -10.30 -9.12
N GLU A 138 -23.15 -10.08 -9.15
CA GLU A 138 -23.74 -8.75 -9.02
C GLU A 138 -23.40 -8.07 -7.69
N VAL A 139 -23.23 -8.84 -6.61
CA VAL A 139 -22.89 -8.31 -5.28
C VAL A 139 -21.49 -7.74 -5.28
N THR A 140 -20.54 -8.46 -5.87
CA THR A 140 -19.15 -8.01 -6.06
C THR A 140 -19.09 -6.74 -6.90
N ILE A 141 -19.80 -6.69 -8.03
CA ILE A 141 -19.90 -5.50 -8.88
C ILE A 141 -20.48 -4.32 -8.10
N ALA A 142 -21.60 -4.53 -7.39
CA ALA A 142 -22.26 -3.49 -6.61
C ALA A 142 -21.37 -2.93 -5.49
N LEU A 143 -20.61 -3.79 -4.79
CA LEU A 143 -19.69 -3.37 -3.74
C LEU A 143 -18.54 -2.51 -4.27
N LEU A 144 -17.94 -2.91 -5.40
CA LEU A 144 -16.85 -2.18 -6.04
C LEU A 144 -17.34 -0.83 -6.58
N THR A 145 -18.49 -0.81 -7.26
CA THR A 145 -19.10 0.42 -7.80
C THR A 145 -19.51 1.38 -6.68
N ALA A 146 -20.12 0.87 -5.59
CA ALA A 146 -20.49 1.68 -4.42
C ALA A 146 -19.26 2.26 -3.68
N ALA A 147 -18.09 1.67 -3.87
CA ALA A 147 -16.81 2.21 -3.40
C ALA A 147 -16.20 3.27 -4.32
N GLY A 148 -16.85 3.57 -5.46
CA GLY A 148 -16.37 4.53 -6.45
C GLY A 148 -15.32 3.96 -7.40
N ALA A 149 -15.16 2.63 -7.48
CA ALA A 149 -14.22 2.02 -8.40
C ALA A 149 -14.77 2.05 -9.84
N ASP A 150 -13.93 2.46 -10.78
CA ASP A 150 -14.14 2.21 -12.21
C ASP A 150 -13.78 0.74 -12.48
N LEU A 151 -14.81 -0.07 -12.76
CA LEU A 151 -14.66 -1.50 -12.94
C LEU A 151 -13.78 -1.87 -14.15
N ASP A 152 -13.89 -1.11 -15.24
CA ASP A 152 -13.12 -1.36 -16.44
C ASP A 152 -11.64 -1.05 -16.24
N ALA A 153 -11.33 0.08 -15.64
CA ALA A 153 -9.97 0.45 -15.24
C ALA A 153 -9.39 -0.57 -14.25
N LEU A 154 -10.19 -1.05 -13.30
CA LEU A 154 -9.75 -2.03 -12.31
C LEU A 154 -9.43 -3.39 -12.95
N ILE A 155 -10.29 -3.89 -13.85
CA ILE A 155 -10.07 -5.14 -14.58
C ILE A 155 -8.81 -5.03 -15.44
N THR A 156 -8.66 -3.95 -16.19
CA THR A 156 -7.50 -3.72 -17.06
C THR A 156 -6.20 -3.68 -16.25
N GLY A 157 -6.16 -2.91 -15.18
CA GLY A 157 -4.98 -2.82 -14.31
C GLY A 157 -4.60 -4.15 -13.65
N GLN A 158 -5.59 -4.95 -13.23
CA GLN A 158 -5.33 -6.30 -12.70
C GLN A 158 -4.83 -7.27 -13.77
N CYS A 159 -5.32 -7.15 -15.01
CA CYS A 159 -4.84 -7.94 -16.15
C CYS A 159 -3.37 -7.61 -16.44
N GLU A 160 -3.02 -6.35 -16.57
CA GLU A 160 -1.65 -5.89 -16.81
C GLU A 160 -0.69 -6.37 -15.71
N ALA A 161 -1.06 -6.17 -14.45
CA ALA A 161 -0.26 -6.64 -13.31
C ALA A 161 -0.07 -8.16 -13.29
N TYR A 162 -1.05 -8.92 -13.78
CA TYR A 162 -0.92 -10.37 -13.89
C TYR A 162 0.00 -10.78 -15.06
N LEU A 163 -0.13 -10.13 -16.21
CA LEU A 163 0.72 -10.39 -17.38
C LEU A 163 2.19 -10.06 -17.10
N ASP A 164 2.47 -8.99 -16.37
CA ASP A 164 3.84 -8.63 -15.99
C ASP A 164 4.46 -9.68 -15.06
N LYS A 165 3.71 -10.20 -14.09
CA LYS A 165 4.17 -11.33 -13.27
C LYS A 165 4.45 -12.59 -14.07
N LEU A 166 3.67 -12.87 -15.12
CA LEU A 166 3.95 -14.02 -15.99
C LEU A 166 5.23 -13.83 -16.80
N LYS A 167 5.53 -12.61 -17.24
CA LYS A 167 6.79 -12.31 -17.96
C LYS A 167 7.99 -12.48 -17.02
N GLU A 168 7.92 -11.97 -15.78
CA GLU A 168 8.98 -12.13 -14.78
C GLU A 168 9.28 -13.61 -14.53
N GLN A 169 8.25 -14.45 -14.37
CA GLN A 169 8.42 -15.88 -14.14
C GLN A 169 9.06 -16.63 -15.33
N GLN A 170 8.91 -16.12 -16.56
CA GLN A 170 9.52 -16.70 -17.75
C GLN A 170 10.99 -16.32 -17.90
N THR A 171 11.42 -15.19 -17.33
CA THR A 171 12.81 -14.73 -17.38
C THR A 171 13.70 -15.39 -16.33
N ASP A 172 13.11 -15.88 -15.23
CA ASP A 172 13.85 -16.51 -14.12
C ASP A 172 14.13 -18.02 -14.33
N HIS A 173 13.65 -18.61 -15.42
CA HIS A 173 13.98 -20.00 -15.81
C HIS A 173 14.76 -19.98 -17.13
N PRO A 174 16.12 -20.00 -17.08
CA PRO A 174 16.96 -20.18 -18.25
C PRO A 174 16.88 -21.61 -18.83
#